data_03cab5f0d768b2668faf8698ad9b5795
#
_entry.id   03cab5f0d768b2668faf8698ad9b5795
#
_cell.length_a   1.000
_cell.length_b   1.000
_cell.length_c   1.000
_cell.angle_alpha   90.00
_cell.angle_beta   90.00
_cell.angle_gamma   90.00
#
_symmetry.space_group_name_H-M   'P 1'
#
loop_
_entity.id
_entity.type
_entity.pdbx_description
1 polymer ?
#
loop_
_entity_poly.entity_id
_entity_poly.type
_entity_poly.pdbx_seq_one_letter_code
_entity_poly.pdbx_strand_id
1 'polypeptide(L)'
;TFNNDGTKVLFTDEWGGGGRPRCRAYDPLDWGADAIYDIVDGKLEFRSYFKIPAPQLEQENCVAHNGSIVPVPGRDLFVQAWYQGGLSVIDFTDSANPIEIAYFDRGPIDAEELVTGGFWSTYWYDGLIYGTEIIRGLDVFELTASEFLSANEIAASNLTQQGGVFNPQQQFPVSWPAHPSIALAYVDQLQRADANGAQYATLRTALAQTLSRYGTGDAAAADPALAQQLADKAAQLSGDGKVSALQQQ
;
A
#
# COMPACT_ATOMS: atom_id res chain seq x y z
N THR A 1 2.97 -3.81 12.71
CA THR A 1 3.15 -4.37 11.36
C THR A 1 4.57 -4.09 10.88
N PHE A 2 5.24 -5.11 10.33
CA PHE A 2 6.49 -4.94 9.59
C PHE A 2 6.19 -4.69 8.11
N ASN A 3 7.04 -3.93 7.42
CA ASN A 3 7.01 -3.92 5.97
C ASN A 3 7.55 -5.25 5.40
N ASN A 4 7.43 -5.47 4.09
CA ASN A 4 7.72 -6.78 3.48
C ASN A 4 9.17 -7.23 3.65
N ASP A 5 10.13 -6.34 3.66
CA ASP A 5 11.57 -6.63 3.81
C ASP A 5 12.08 -6.54 5.25
N GLY A 6 11.21 -6.26 6.22
CA GLY A 6 11.56 -6.25 7.63
C GLY A 6 12.48 -5.09 8.04
N THR A 7 12.48 -4.00 7.28
CA THR A 7 13.32 -2.82 7.53
C THR A 7 12.57 -1.69 8.25
N LYS A 8 11.25 -1.78 8.34
CA LYS A 8 10.39 -0.79 8.99
C LYS A 8 9.33 -1.43 9.86
N VAL A 9 8.85 -0.69 10.85
CA VAL A 9 7.70 -1.01 11.70
C VAL A 9 6.72 0.15 11.68
N LEU A 10 5.46 -0.15 11.38
CA LEU A 10 4.33 0.72 11.61
C LEU A 10 3.61 0.21 12.85
N PHE A 11 3.60 1.00 13.92
CA PHE A 11 2.94 0.71 15.18
C PHE A 11 1.64 1.49 15.28
N THR A 12 0.53 0.79 15.44
CA THR A 12 -0.81 1.38 15.57
C THR A 12 -1.12 1.63 17.04
N ASP A 13 -1.35 2.88 17.42
CA ASP A 13 -1.68 3.25 18.80
C ASP A 13 -3.21 3.32 18.99
N GLU A 14 -3.78 2.27 19.54
CA GLU A 14 -5.19 2.25 19.95
C GLU A 14 -5.39 3.00 21.28
N TRP A 15 -4.99 4.24 21.33
CA TRP A 15 -4.99 5.02 22.56
C TRP A 15 -6.39 5.20 23.17
N GLY A 16 -6.55 4.72 24.39
CA GLY A 16 -7.81 4.77 25.09
C GLY A 16 -8.81 3.69 24.69
N GLY A 17 -8.36 2.63 23.97
CA GLY A 17 -9.16 1.46 23.61
C GLY A 17 -10.25 1.73 22.60
N GLY A 18 -10.03 2.67 21.69
CA GLY A 18 -10.90 2.91 20.52
C GLY A 18 -12.28 3.50 20.80
N GLY A 19 -12.66 3.72 22.07
CA GLY A 19 -14.01 4.17 22.43
C GLY A 19 -14.21 5.69 22.46
N ARG A 20 -13.24 6.49 22.02
CA ARG A 20 -13.28 7.94 22.12
C ARG A 20 -12.93 8.61 20.78
N PRO A 21 -13.43 9.85 20.54
CA PRO A 21 -13.00 10.66 19.41
C PRO A 21 -11.55 11.14 19.68
N ARG A 22 -10.63 10.84 18.74
CA ARG A 22 -9.23 11.23 18.80
C ARG A 22 -8.70 11.75 17.45
N CYS A 23 -9.60 11.91 16.47
CA CYS A 23 -9.26 12.39 15.13
C CYS A 23 -9.94 13.73 14.79
N ARG A 24 -10.28 14.53 15.81
CA ARG A 24 -10.89 15.85 15.59
C ARG A 24 -9.83 16.86 15.17
N ALA A 25 -10.22 17.93 14.53
CA ALA A 25 -9.31 18.96 14.01
C ALA A 25 -8.33 19.56 15.05
N TYR A 26 -8.68 19.51 16.32
CA TYR A 26 -7.87 20.05 17.44
C TYR A 26 -7.14 18.98 18.26
N ASP A 27 -7.34 17.69 17.98
CA ASP A 27 -6.63 16.62 18.66
C ASP A 27 -5.15 16.62 18.21
N PRO A 28 -4.20 16.38 19.14
CA PRO A 28 -2.79 16.22 18.79
C PRO A 28 -2.58 15.10 17.74
N LEU A 29 -1.64 15.34 16.84
CA LEU A 29 -1.39 14.42 15.71
C LEU A 29 -0.80 13.06 16.16
N ASP A 30 -0.21 12.99 17.34
CA ASP A 30 0.34 11.77 17.93
C ASP A 30 -0.68 10.97 18.76
N TRP A 31 -1.90 11.49 18.96
CA TRP A 31 -2.93 10.79 19.73
C TRP A 31 -3.65 9.73 18.91
N GLY A 32 -3.48 8.45 19.27
CA GLY A 32 -4.11 7.35 18.56
C GLY A 32 -3.73 7.31 17.08
N ALA A 33 -2.46 7.59 16.80
CA ALA A 33 -1.85 7.64 15.48
C ALA A 33 -1.00 6.40 15.20
N ASP A 34 -0.55 6.24 13.97
CA ASP A 34 0.52 5.31 13.66
C ASP A 34 1.87 5.94 13.98
N ALA A 35 2.74 5.22 14.66
CA ALA A 35 4.13 5.59 14.80
C ALA A 35 4.99 4.74 13.86
N ILE A 36 5.78 5.38 13.02
CA ILE A 36 6.59 4.74 12.00
C ILE A 36 8.06 4.76 12.42
N TYR A 37 8.70 3.60 12.34
CA TYR A 37 10.08 3.39 12.71
C TYR A 37 10.85 2.71 11.58
N ASP A 38 12.10 3.11 11.39
CA ASP A 38 13.09 2.31 10.65
C ASP A 38 13.78 1.33 11.61
N ILE A 39 14.20 0.18 11.09
CA ILE A 39 15.03 -0.78 11.80
C ILE A 39 16.48 -0.60 11.34
N VAL A 40 17.28 0.04 12.18
CA VAL A 40 18.70 0.31 11.91
C VAL A 40 19.55 -0.42 12.94
N ASP A 41 20.46 -1.29 12.49
CA ASP A 41 21.33 -2.10 13.34
C ASP A 41 20.56 -2.88 14.43
N GLY A 42 19.35 -3.38 14.10
CA GLY A 42 18.48 -4.12 14.99
C GLY A 42 17.77 -3.27 16.06
N LYS A 43 17.74 -1.95 15.89
CA LYS A 43 17.05 -1.00 16.77
C LYS A 43 15.98 -0.24 16.03
N LEU A 44 14.91 0.13 16.72
CA LEU A 44 13.86 0.98 16.18
C LEU A 44 14.30 2.45 16.29
N GLU A 45 14.35 3.12 15.15
CA GLU A 45 14.55 4.56 15.05
C GLU A 45 13.24 5.22 14.62
N PHE A 46 12.68 6.06 15.49
CA PHE A 46 11.45 6.79 15.22
C PHE A 46 11.63 7.73 14.01
N ARG A 47 10.66 7.72 13.10
CA ARG A 47 10.68 8.55 11.89
C ARG A 47 9.56 9.58 11.88
N SER A 48 8.32 9.14 12.03
CA SER A 48 7.16 10.03 11.94
C SER A 48 5.92 9.44 12.61
N TYR A 49 4.89 10.28 12.75
CA TYR A 49 3.51 9.85 12.97
C TYR A 49 2.69 10.00 11.70
N PHE A 50 1.74 9.08 11.50
CA PHE A 50 0.66 9.24 10.54
C PHE A 50 -0.69 9.23 11.25
N LYS A 51 -1.57 10.14 10.88
CA LYS A 51 -2.97 10.19 11.30
C LYS A 51 -3.85 10.55 10.13
N ILE A 52 -5.10 10.06 10.10
CA ILE A 52 -6.01 10.38 9.01
C ILE A 52 -6.08 11.90 8.79
N PRO A 53 -5.97 12.37 7.54
CA PRO A 53 -5.94 13.81 7.26
C PRO A 53 -7.29 14.49 7.45
N ALA A 54 -8.40 13.76 7.24
CA ALA A 54 -9.75 14.30 7.38
C ALA A 54 -10.19 14.31 8.85
N PRO A 55 -10.45 15.48 9.46
CA PRO A 55 -10.94 15.56 10.84
C PRO A 55 -12.30 14.91 10.98
N GLN A 56 -12.47 14.16 12.06
CA GLN A 56 -13.72 13.49 12.40
C GLN A 56 -14.53 14.30 13.43
N LEU A 57 -15.78 13.95 13.62
CA LEU A 57 -16.70 14.62 14.53
C LEU A 57 -16.57 14.14 15.98
N GLU A 58 -17.24 14.83 16.90
CA GLU A 58 -17.32 14.43 18.33
C GLU A 58 -18.05 13.10 18.54
N GLN A 59 -18.91 12.71 17.60
CA GLN A 59 -19.71 11.50 17.62
C GLN A 59 -18.98 10.28 17.08
N GLU A 60 -17.74 10.46 16.58
CA GLU A 60 -16.99 9.40 15.93
C GLU A 60 -15.82 8.95 16.82
N ASN A 61 -15.90 7.73 17.37
CA ASN A 61 -14.72 7.13 17.95
C ASN A 61 -13.69 6.82 16.84
N CYS A 62 -12.47 7.30 17.02
CA CYS A 62 -11.45 7.23 16.00
C CYS A 62 -10.06 7.22 16.63
N VAL A 63 -9.33 6.14 16.39
CA VAL A 63 -7.89 5.94 16.62
C VAL A 63 -7.37 4.93 15.61
N ALA A 64 -6.06 4.84 15.44
CA ALA A 64 -5.40 3.77 14.68
C ALA A 64 -5.74 2.40 15.26
N HIS A 65 -6.14 1.45 14.42
CA HIS A 65 -6.42 0.08 14.83
C HIS A 65 -5.76 -0.93 13.88
N ASN A 66 -6.38 -2.09 13.66
CA ASN A 66 -5.78 -3.16 12.86
C ASN A 66 -5.75 -2.84 11.36
N GLY A 67 -4.77 -3.42 10.70
CA GLY A 67 -4.60 -3.30 9.25
C GLY A 67 -3.67 -4.37 8.70
N SER A 68 -3.39 -4.29 7.42
CA SER A 68 -2.46 -5.18 6.74
C SER A 68 -1.71 -4.49 5.60
N ILE A 69 -0.58 -5.08 5.21
CA ILE A 69 0.16 -4.63 4.04
C ILE A 69 -0.66 -4.87 2.77
N VAL A 70 -0.67 -3.89 1.88
CA VAL A 70 -1.08 -4.03 0.48
C VAL A 70 0.18 -4.31 -0.33
N PRO A 71 0.35 -5.51 -0.90
CA PRO A 71 1.64 -5.97 -1.41
C PRO A 71 1.93 -5.42 -2.81
N VAL A 72 2.27 -4.15 -2.91
CA VAL A 72 2.76 -3.53 -4.15
C VAL A 72 4.29 -3.63 -4.19
N PRO A 73 4.87 -4.23 -5.24
CA PRO A 73 6.32 -4.37 -5.30
C PRO A 73 7.03 -3.01 -5.27
N GLY A 74 8.07 -2.89 -4.42
CA GLY A 74 8.86 -1.67 -4.27
C GLY A 74 8.19 -0.54 -3.48
N ARG A 75 7.04 -0.80 -2.82
CA ARG A 75 6.37 0.16 -1.95
C ARG A 75 5.93 -0.48 -0.64
N ASP A 76 5.89 0.34 0.39
CA ASP A 76 5.34 -0.01 1.69
C ASP A 76 3.96 0.63 1.84
N LEU A 77 2.92 -0.12 1.46
CA LEU A 77 1.53 0.32 1.57
C LEU A 77 0.83 -0.45 2.67
N PHE A 78 0.03 0.25 3.47
CA PHE A 78 -0.73 -0.32 4.57
C PHE A 78 -2.18 0.12 4.50
N VAL A 79 -3.13 -0.81 4.53
CA VAL A 79 -4.54 -0.48 4.71
C VAL A 79 -4.88 -0.57 6.19
N GLN A 80 -5.50 0.48 6.73
CA GLN A 80 -5.74 0.68 8.15
C GLN A 80 -7.20 0.98 8.46
N ALA A 81 -7.69 0.39 9.54
CA ALA A 81 -8.95 0.73 10.17
C ALA A 81 -8.78 1.86 11.21
N TRP A 82 -9.71 2.82 11.20
CA TRP A 82 -9.77 3.97 12.11
C TRP A 82 -11.09 4.03 12.88
N TYR A 83 -11.72 2.90 13.13
CA TYR A 83 -13.08 2.86 13.68
C TYR A 83 -14.06 3.65 12.80
N GLN A 84 -14.78 4.65 13.38
CA GLN A 84 -15.69 5.49 12.59
C GLN A 84 -14.96 6.48 11.66
N GLY A 85 -13.67 6.72 11.85
CA GLY A 85 -12.83 7.41 10.86
C GLY A 85 -12.61 6.64 9.55
N GLY A 86 -13.19 5.45 9.43
CA GLY A 86 -13.18 4.69 8.18
C GLY A 86 -11.91 3.89 7.95
N LEU A 87 -11.46 3.87 6.71
CA LEU A 87 -10.25 3.19 6.25
C LEU A 87 -9.32 4.17 5.56
N SER A 88 -8.01 3.99 5.77
CA SER A 88 -6.96 4.65 4.98
C SER A 88 -6.07 3.63 4.31
N VAL A 89 -5.62 3.91 3.09
CA VAL A 89 -4.45 3.26 2.49
C VAL A 89 -3.30 4.24 2.58
N ILE A 90 -2.29 3.85 3.32
CA ILE A 90 -1.14 4.67 3.70
C ILE A 90 0.08 4.23 2.91
N ASP A 91 0.75 5.14 2.23
CA ASP A 91 2.09 4.91 1.68
C ASP A 91 3.12 5.42 2.69
N PHE A 92 3.88 4.51 3.28
CA PHE A 92 4.99 4.80 4.19
C PHE A 92 6.35 4.36 3.63
N THR A 93 6.43 4.28 2.29
CA THR A 93 7.70 3.99 1.59
C THR A 93 8.78 4.99 1.99
N ASP A 94 8.43 6.28 2.09
CA ASP A 94 9.21 7.25 2.84
C ASP A 94 8.69 7.30 4.28
N SER A 95 9.40 6.63 5.18
CA SER A 95 9.01 6.53 6.59
C SER A 95 8.97 7.87 7.33
N ALA A 96 9.64 8.91 6.80
CA ALA A 96 9.63 10.26 7.37
C ALA A 96 8.44 11.10 6.88
N ASN A 97 7.85 10.77 5.72
CA ASN A 97 6.77 11.51 5.09
C ASN A 97 5.66 10.59 4.57
N PRO A 98 4.97 9.85 5.44
CA PRO A 98 3.86 8.99 5.04
C PRO A 98 2.70 9.81 4.50
N ILE A 99 1.98 9.28 3.51
CA ILE A 99 0.82 9.93 2.91
C ILE A 99 -0.36 8.98 2.78
N GLU A 100 -1.58 9.52 2.88
CA GLU A 100 -2.79 8.80 2.50
C GLU A 100 -2.93 8.82 0.98
N ILE A 101 -3.14 7.64 0.38
CA ILE A 101 -3.28 7.50 -1.08
C ILE A 101 -4.67 7.04 -1.52
N ALA A 102 -5.46 6.52 -0.58
CA ALA A 102 -6.86 6.18 -0.76
C ALA A 102 -7.56 6.13 0.60
N TYR A 103 -8.85 6.32 0.62
CA TYR A 103 -9.65 6.26 1.85
C TYR A 103 -11.08 5.84 1.56
N PHE A 104 -11.76 5.39 2.60
CA PHE A 104 -13.21 5.22 2.64
C PHE A 104 -13.73 5.65 4.01
N ASP A 105 -14.73 6.54 4.02
CA ASP A 105 -15.40 7.01 5.21
C ASP A 105 -16.89 7.18 4.90
N ARG A 106 -17.75 6.89 5.86
CA ARG A 106 -19.20 7.03 5.73
C ARG A 106 -19.84 7.87 6.84
N GLY A 107 -19.00 8.51 7.65
CA GLY A 107 -19.42 9.33 8.76
C GLY A 107 -19.97 8.55 9.97
N PRO A 108 -20.48 9.28 10.97
CA PRO A 108 -20.86 8.73 12.26
C PRO A 108 -22.02 7.73 12.15
N ILE A 109 -22.06 6.80 13.10
CA ILE A 109 -23.18 5.85 13.26
C ILE A 109 -24.43 6.59 13.71
N ASP A 110 -24.27 7.52 14.63
CA ASP A 110 -25.31 8.44 15.08
C ASP A 110 -24.82 9.89 15.00
N ALA A 111 -25.64 10.77 14.48
CA ALA A 111 -25.27 12.16 14.24
C ALA A 111 -25.27 13.02 15.53
N GLU A 112 -25.92 12.56 16.60
CA GLU A 112 -26.11 13.33 17.83
C GLU A 112 -25.33 12.75 19.00
N GLU A 113 -25.17 11.42 19.06
CA GLU A 113 -24.54 10.72 20.18
C GLU A 113 -23.31 9.91 19.74
N LEU A 114 -22.31 9.83 20.61
CA LEU A 114 -21.16 8.95 20.42
C LEU A 114 -21.59 7.50 20.66
N VAL A 115 -21.82 6.78 19.58
CA VAL A 115 -22.00 5.33 19.57
C VAL A 115 -20.69 4.67 19.16
N THR A 116 -20.13 3.81 20.00
CA THR A 116 -18.89 3.09 19.65
C THR A 116 -19.16 2.13 18.49
N GLY A 117 -18.40 2.28 17.41
CA GLY A 117 -18.51 1.46 16.20
C GLY A 117 -17.40 1.76 15.21
N GLY A 118 -17.65 1.48 13.95
CA GLY A 118 -16.71 1.68 12.86
C GLY A 118 -15.84 0.46 12.59
N PHE A 119 -14.83 0.62 11.73
CA PHE A 119 -14.00 -0.49 11.28
C PHE A 119 -13.04 -0.95 12.37
N TRP A 120 -13.19 -2.24 12.74
CA TRP A 120 -12.32 -2.91 13.69
C TRP A 120 -11.02 -3.37 13.04
N SER A 121 -11.12 -3.97 11.85
CA SER A 121 -9.96 -4.53 11.14
C SER A 121 -10.13 -4.41 9.64
N THR A 122 -9.00 -4.26 8.94
CA THR A 122 -8.95 -4.30 7.49
C THR A 122 -7.81 -5.18 7.02
N TYR A 123 -8.09 -6.02 6.03
CA TYR A 123 -7.11 -6.96 5.49
C TYR A 123 -7.16 -6.96 3.97
N TRP A 124 -5.99 -6.82 3.36
CA TRP A 124 -5.84 -7.08 1.94
C TRP A 124 -5.65 -8.59 1.71
N TYR A 125 -6.42 -9.16 0.81
CA TYR A 125 -6.29 -10.55 0.39
C TYR A 125 -6.80 -10.71 -1.04
N ASP A 126 -5.98 -11.34 -1.89
CA ASP A 126 -6.33 -11.72 -3.26
C ASP A 126 -6.99 -10.58 -4.08
N GLY A 127 -6.39 -9.39 -4.03
CA GLY A 127 -6.84 -8.22 -4.78
C GLY A 127 -7.93 -7.37 -4.13
N LEU A 128 -8.47 -7.81 -3.01
CA LEU A 128 -9.55 -7.13 -2.31
C LEU A 128 -9.15 -6.73 -0.88
N ILE A 129 -9.82 -5.71 -0.37
CA ILE A 129 -9.71 -5.28 1.02
C ILE A 129 -11.01 -5.64 1.74
N TYR A 130 -10.89 -6.35 2.84
CA TYR A 130 -12.00 -6.78 3.69
C TYR A 130 -12.00 -5.97 4.97
N GLY A 131 -13.02 -5.14 5.16
CA GLY A 131 -13.20 -4.31 6.34
C GLY A 131 -14.30 -4.85 7.24
N THR A 132 -13.97 -5.21 8.49
CA THR A 132 -14.96 -5.61 9.48
C THR A 132 -15.41 -4.40 10.27
N GLU A 133 -16.69 -4.09 10.22
CA GLU A 133 -17.30 -2.96 10.89
C GLU A 133 -18.16 -3.46 12.04
N ILE A 134 -18.00 -2.88 13.23
CA ILE A 134 -18.59 -3.37 14.49
C ILE A 134 -20.11 -3.44 14.43
N ILE A 135 -20.76 -2.47 13.81
CA ILE A 135 -22.24 -2.36 13.78
C ILE A 135 -22.81 -2.71 12.42
N ARG A 136 -22.11 -2.34 11.32
CA ARG A 136 -22.62 -2.43 9.95
C ARG A 136 -22.20 -3.71 9.23
N GLY A 137 -21.30 -4.52 9.82
CA GLY A 137 -20.93 -5.85 9.33
C GLY A 137 -19.64 -5.87 8.52
N LEU A 138 -19.64 -6.48 7.33
CA LEU A 138 -18.48 -6.66 6.48
C LEU A 138 -18.63 -5.85 5.19
N ASP A 139 -17.63 -5.06 4.90
CA ASP A 139 -17.47 -4.39 3.62
C ASP A 139 -16.31 -5.00 2.83
N VAL A 140 -16.43 -5.02 1.51
CA VAL A 140 -15.38 -5.47 0.60
C VAL A 140 -15.09 -4.34 -0.37
N PHE A 141 -13.81 -3.98 -0.48
CA PHE A 141 -13.35 -2.86 -1.30
C PHE A 141 -12.37 -3.35 -2.36
N GLU A 142 -12.34 -2.64 -3.46
CA GLU A 142 -11.38 -2.77 -4.53
C GLU A 142 -10.58 -1.47 -4.67
N LEU A 143 -9.26 -1.57 -4.80
CA LEU A 143 -8.42 -0.42 -5.10
C LEU A 143 -8.62 0.03 -6.55
N THR A 144 -8.77 1.32 -6.75
CA THR A 144 -8.86 1.93 -8.08
C THR A 144 -7.62 2.75 -8.39
N ALA A 145 -7.25 2.80 -9.67
CA ALA A 145 -6.09 3.58 -10.10
C ALA A 145 -6.30 5.08 -9.84
N SER A 146 -5.24 5.75 -9.41
CA SER A 146 -5.17 7.17 -9.12
C SER A 146 -3.81 7.74 -9.52
N GLU A 147 -3.58 9.03 -9.24
CA GLU A 147 -2.25 9.63 -9.37
C GLU A 147 -1.20 9.01 -8.42
N PHE A 148 -1.64 8.44 -7.30
CA PHE A 148 -0.78 7.83 -6.28
C PHE A 148 -0.55 6.33 -6.49
N LEU A 149 -1.45 5.65 -7.21
CA LEU A 149 -1.42 4.19 -7.39
C LEU A 149 -1.86 3.84 -8.82
N SER A 150 -0.95 3.33 -9.63
CA SER A 150 -1.26 2.99 -11.02
C SER A 150 -2.01 1.67 -11.16
N ALA A 151 -2.71 1.49 -12.29
CA ALA A 151 -3.34 0.21 -12.63
C ALA A 151 -2.33 -0.95 -12.70
N ASN A 152 -1.08 -0.67 -13.10
CA ASN A 152 -0.03 -1.69 -13.13
C ASN A 152 0.44 -2.08 -11.72
N GLU A 153 0.47 -1.14 -10.78
CA GLU A 153 0.78 -1.44 -9.37
C GLU A 153 -0.32 -2.30 -8.74
N ILE A 154 -1.59 -2.02 -9.03
CA ILE A 154 -2.72 -2.85 -8.60
C ILE A 154 -2.63 -4.25 -9.23
N ALA A 155 -2.39 -4.33 -10.53
CA ALA A 155 -2.22 -5.62 -11.22
C ALA A 155 -1.03 -6.41 -10.66
N ALA A 156 0.06 -5.74 -10.29
CA ALA A 156 1.23 -6.36 -9.67
C ALA A 156 0.92 -6.89 -8.27
N SER A 157 0.16 -6.17 -7.45
CA SER A 157 -0.25 -6.65 -6.12
C SER A 157 -1.05 -7.96 -6.22
N ASN A 158 -1.92 -8.08 -7.23
CA ASN A 158 -2.74 -9.27 -7.47
C ASN A 158 -1.94 -10.51 -7.91
N LEU A 159 -0.67 -10.35 -8.28
CA LEU A 159 0.24 -11.45 -8.62
C LEU A 159 1.04 -11.94 -7.40
N THR A 160 0.79 -11.40 -6.23
CA THR A 160 1.53 -11.75 -5.02
C THR A 160 1.40 -13.22 -4.68
N GLN A 161 2.54 -13.86 -4.41
CA GLN A 161 2.60 -15.25 -3.98
C GLN A 161 2.47 -15.34 -2.46
N GLN A 162 1.28 -15.73 -2.01
CA GLN A 162 0.92 -15.82 -0.58
C GLN A 162 0.88 -17.26 -0.06
N GLY A 163 1.12 -18.24 -0.92
CA GLY A 163 0.99 -19.67 -0.58
C GLY A 163 -0.46 -20.17 -0.54
N GLY A 164 -0.66 -21.45 -0.26
CA GLY A 164 -1.98 -22.07 -0.25
C GLY A 164 -2.84 -21.74 0.98
N VAL A 165 -2.23 -21.31 2.07
CA VAL A 165 -2.90 -20.83 3.29
C VAL A 165 -2.20 -19.54 3.71
N PHE A 166 -2.94 -18.47 3.76
CA PHE A 166 -2.43 -17.16 4.11
C PHE A 166 -3.24 -16.56 5.26
N ASN A 167 -2.53 -16.04 6.26
CA ASN A 167 -3.12 -15.28 7.35
C ASN A 167 -2.52 -13.85 7.34
N PRO A 168 -3.28 -12.83 6.94
CA PRO A 168 -2.79 -11.45 6.87
C PRO A 168 -2.23 -10.91 8.19
N GLN A 169 -2.71 -11.42 9.33
CA GLN A 169 -2.21 -11.02 10.65
C GLN A 169 -0.81 -11.56 10.97
N GLN A 170 -0.38 -12.64 10.35
CA GLN A 170 0.94 -13.21 10.59
C GLN A 170 2.06 -12.49 9.83
N GLN A 171 1.72 -11.70 8.80
CA GLN A 171 2.62 -10.81 8.07
C GLN A 171 3.90 -11.50 7.55
N PHE A 172 3.72 -12.70 6.98
CA PHE A 172 4.82 -13.37 6.29
C PHE A 172 5.28 -12.52 5.10
N PRO A 173 6.59 -12.43 4.87
CA PRO A 173 7.10 -11.83 3.66
C PRO A 173 6.50 -12.49 2.42
N VAL A 174 6.05 -11.67 1.48
CA VAL A 174 5.50 -12.13 0.21
C VAL A 174 6.47 -11.88 -0.92
N SER A 175 6.30 -12.59 -2.02
CA SER A 175 7.08 -12.42 -3.23
C SER A 175 6.18 -12.33 -4.45
N TRP A 176 6.77 -11.93 -5.56
CA TRP A 176 6.08 -11.80 -6.85
C TRP A 176 6.78 -12.67 -7.89
N PRO A 177 6.03 -13.24 -8.84
CA PRO A 177 6.63 -13.95 -9.96
C PRO A 177 7.31 -12.97 -10.91
N ALA A 178 8.24 -13.47 -11.74
CA ALA A 178 8.73 -12.72 -12.88
C ALA A 178 7.56 -12.52 -13.87
N HIS A 179 7.07 -11.29 -13.99
CA HIS A 179 5.90 -10.95 -14.80
C HIS A 179 5.99 -9.50 -15.31
N PRO A 180 5.59 -9.22 -16.58
CA PRO A 180 5.66 -7.86 -17.13
C PRO A 180 4.93 -6.80 -16.32
N SER A 181 3.84 -7.15 -15.62
CA SER A 181 3.11 -6.21 -14.75
C SER A 181 3.96 -5.74 -13.57
N ILE A 182 4.84 -6.60 -13.04
CA ILE A 182 5.76 -6.21 -11.94
C ILE A 182 6.74 -5.16 -12.45
N ALA A 183 7.34 -5.40 -13.62
CA ALA A 183 8.23 -4.43 -14.25
C ALA A 183 7.52 -3.10 -14.59
N LEU A 184 6.28 -3.16 -15.06
CA LEU A 184 5.46 -1.96 -15.32
C LEU A 184 5.17 -1.18 -14.05
N ALA A 185 4.89 -1.86 -12.92
CA ALA A 185 4.69 -1.20 -11.64
C ALA A 185 5.94 -0.39 -11.22
N TYR A 186 7.13 -0.95 -11.34
CA TYR A 186 8.38 -0.22 -11.07
C TYR A 186 8.59 0.96 -12.02
N VAL A 187 8.30 0.80 -13.31
CA VAL A 187 8.40 1.90 -14.29
C VAL A 187 7.44 3.03 -13.94
N ASP A 188 6.20 2.72 -13.57
CA ASP A 188 5.22 3.74 -13.17
C ASP A 188 5.68 4.49 -11.90
N GLN A 189 6.30 3.80 -10.95
CA GLN A 189 6.88 4.42 -9.76
C GLN A 189 8.05 5.35 -10.10
N LEU A 190 8.94 4.91 -10.99
CA LEU A 190 10.06 5.75 -11.47
C LEU A 190 9.56 6.99 -12.20
N GLN A 191 8.53 6.85 -13.07
CA GLN A 191 7.91 7.99 -13.75
C GLN A 191 7.26 8.98 -12.78
N ARG A 192 6.63 8.48 -11.72
CA ARG A 192 6.00 9.34 -10.69
C ARG A 192 7.06 10.09 -9.88
N ALA A 193 8.21 9.48 -9.62
CA ALA A 193 9.31 10.08 -8.86
C ALA A 193 10.14 11.08 -9.66
N ASP A 194 10.14 10.99 -11.00
CA ASP A 194 10.95 11.83 -11.89
C ASP A 194 10.06 12.73 -12.75
N ALA A 195 10.12 14.04 -12.52
CA ALA A 195 9.41 15.05 -13.31
C ALA A 195 9.78 15.01 -14.83
N ASN A 196 10.91 14.41 -15.18
CA ASN A 196 11.38 14.24 -16.57
C ASN A 196 11.14 12.85 -17.12
N GLY A 197 10.18 12.12 -16.59
CA GLY A 197 9.90 10.69 -16.83
C GLY A 197 9.75 10.22 -18.29
N ALA A 198 9.93 11.09 -19.30
CA ALA A 198 9.91 10.75 -20.72
C ALA A 198 10.93 9.66 -21.08
N GLN A 199 12.05 9.56 -20.37
CA GLN A 199 13.05 8.51 -20.56
C GLN A 199 12.49 7.08 -20.37
N TYR A 200 11.46 6.93 -19.54
CA TYR A 200 10.82 5.64 -19.27
C TYR A 200 9.75 5.25 -20.29
N ALA A 201 9.32 6.17 -21.17
CA ALA A 201 8.21 5.93 -22.10
C ALA A 201 8.48 4.77 -23.05
N THR A 202 9.71 4.65 -23.56
CA THR A 202 10.10 3.56 -24.46
C THR A 202 10.07 2.22 -23.74
N LEU A 203 10.61 2.16 -22.52
CA LEU A 203 10.60 0.95 -21.70
C LEU A 203 9.17 0.53 -21.35
N ARG A 204 8.33 1.48 -20.95
CA ARG A 204 6.92 1.24 -20.64
C ARG A 204 6.18 0.67 -21.86
N THR A 205 6.40 1.24 -23.06
CA THR A 205 5.77 0.75 -24.29
C THR A 205 6.19 -0.70 -24.59
N ALA A 206 7.48 -1.02 -24.47
CA ALA A 206 7.99 -2.36 -24.70
C ALA A 206 7.42 -3.38 -23.70
N LEU A 207 7.34 -3.01 -22.41
CA LEU A 207 6.72 -3.85 -21.35
C LEU A 207 5.23 -4.05 -21.58
N ALA A 208 4.50 -3.02 -21.99
CA ALA A 208 3.07 -3.13 -22.31
C ALA A 208 2.81 -4.06 -23.51
N GLN A 209 3.67 -4.01 -24.53
CA GLN A 209 3.62 -4.96 -25.64
C GLN A 209 3.92 -6.40 -25.19
N THR A 210 4.89 -6.58 -24.28
CA THR A 210 5.19 -7.89 -23.71
C THR A 210 4.00 -8.41 -22.93
N LEU A 211 3.37 -7.59 -22.10
CA LEU A 211 2.20 -7.96 -21.31
C LEU A 211 1.03 -8.39 -22.22
N SER A 212 0.79 -7.68 -23.33
CA SER A 212 -0.29 -8.04 -24.27
C SER A 212 -0.08 -9.41 -24.91
N ARG A 213 1.16 -9.81 -25.17
CA ARG A 213 1.52 -11.15 -25.68
C ARG A 213 1.44 -12.21 -24.59
N TYR A 214 1.85 -11.88 -23.38
CA TYR A 214 1.81 -12.79 -22.24
C TYR A 214 0.39 -13.27 -21.93
N GLY A 215 -0.60 -12.38 -22.01
CA GLY A 215 -2.03 -12.70 -21.80
C GLY A 215 -2.67 -13.57 -22.88
N THR A 216 -2.05 -13.75 -24.06
CA THR A 216 -2.57 -14.59 -25.15
C THR A 216 -2.08 -16.04 -25.12
N GLY A 217 -1.34 -16.43 -24.08
CA GLY A 217 -0.82 -17.79 -23.94
C GLY A 217 0.42 -18.07 -24.82
N ASP A 218 0.87 -17.09 -25.60
CA ASP A 218 2.10 -17.15 -26.41
C ASP A 218 3.36 -16.94 -25.56
N ALA A 219 3.34 -17.40 -24.31
CA ALA A 219 4.51 -17.39 -23.41
C ALA A 219 5.72 -18.18 -23.98
N ALA A 220 5.50 -18.97 -25.03
CA ALA A 220 6.55 -19.67 -25.75
C ALA A 220 7.33 -18.77 -26.74
N ALA A 221 6.81 -17.61 -27.08
CA ALA A 221 7.52 -16.64 -27.89
C ALA A 221 8.27 -15.65 -26.99
N ALA A 222 9.20 -16.16 -26.17
CA ALA A 222 10.24 -15.30 -25.63
C ALA A 222 10.85 -14.55 -26.82
N ASP A 223 10.63 -13.24 -26.90
CA ASP A 223 11.26 -12.37 -27.87
C ASP A 223 12.63 -11.99 -27.32
N PRO A 224 13.75 -12.67 -27.71
CA PRO A 224 15.07 -12.39 -27.17
C PRO A 224 15.53 -10.97 -27.46
N ALA A 225 15.05 -10.38 -28.56
CA ALA A 225 15.39 -9.02 -28.94
C ALA A 225 14.68 -8.02 -27.99
N LEU A 226 13.43 -8.27 -27.62
CA LEU A 226 12.70 -7.47 -26.64
C LEU A 226 13.33 -7.60 -25.23
N ALA A 227 13.67 -8.83 -24.82
CA ALA A 227 14.35 -9.06 -23.55
C ALA A 227 15.70 -8.31 -23.48
N GLN A 228 16.49 -8.33 -24.55
CA GLN A 228 17.74 -7.57 -24.61
C GLN A 228 17.51 -6.07 -24.58
N GLN A 229 16.49 -5.55 -25.32
CA GLN A 229 16.14 -4.13 -25.27
C GLN A 229 15.74 -3.68 -23.86
N LEU A 230 14.97 -4.50 -23.14
CA LEU A 230 14.59 -4.23 -21.75
C LEU A 230 15.81 -4.21 -20.81
N ALA A 231 16.70 -5.18 -20.96
CA ALA A 231 17.95 -5.24 -20.21
C ALA A 231 18.86 -4.02 -20.48
N ASP A 232 19.02 -3.65 -21.76
CA ASP A 232 19.83 -2.48 -22.15
C ASP A 232 19.25 -1.18 -21.63
N LYS A 233 17.91 -1.04 -21.63
CA LYS A 233 17.22 0.13 -21.09
C LYS A 233 17.32 0.18 -19.56
N ALA A 234 17.13 -0.94 -18.88
CA ALA A 234 17.28 -1.03 -17.44
C ALA A 234 18.72 -0.71 -17.00
N ALA A 235 19.72 -1.15 -17.76
CA ALA A 235 21.13 -0.84 -17.49
C ALA A 235 21.50 0.64 -17.66
N GLN A 236 20.72 1.41 -18.46
CA GLN A 236 20.88 2.86 -18.61
C GLN A 236 20.31 3.67 -17.45
N LEU A 237 19.44 3.06 -16.64
CA LEU A 237 18.86 3.67 -15.45
C LEU A 237 19.81 3.40 -14.29
N SER A 238 20.47 4.42 -13.76
CA SER A 238 21.48 4.24 -12.72
C SER A 238 20.99 4.64 -11.32
N GLY A 239 21.30 3.81 -10.31
CA GLY A 239 21.47 4.25 -8.92
C GLY A 239 20.29 4.17 -7.98
N ASP A 240 19.11 3.70 -8.40
CA ASP A 240 17.93 3.50 -7.53
C ASP A 240 17.72 1.99 -7.27
N GLY A 241 17.34 1.62 -6.04
CA GLY A 241 17.01 0.23 -5.69
C GLY A 241 15.85 -0.34 -6.53
N LYS A 242 14.91 0.50 -6.97
CA LYS A 242 13.82 0.11 -7.89
C LYS A 242 14.33 -0.26 -9.28
N VAL A 243 15.37 0.42 -9.74
CA VAL A 243 16.03 0.07 -11.02
C VAL A 243 16.68 -1.30 -10.91
N SER A 244 17.36 -1.59 -9.80
CA SER A 244 17.95 -2.91 -9.56
C SER A 244 16.88 -4.00 -9.50
N ALA A 245 15.74 -3.74 -8.87
CA ALA A 245 14.61 -4.68 -8.84
C ALA A 245 13.98 -4.86 -10.24
N LEU A 246 13.90 -3.81 -11.04
CA LEU A 246 13.41 -3.87 -12.43
C LEU A 246 14.32 -4.71 -13.32
N GLN A 247 15.66 -4.66 -13.12
CA GLN A 247 16.63 -5.45 -13.88
C GLN A 247 16.52 -6.95 -13.62
N GLN A 248 15.96 -7.35 -12.49
CA GLN A 248 15.77 -8.76 -12.10
C GLN A 248 14.47 -9.36 -12.63
N GLN A 249 13.53 -8.57 -13.15
CA GLN A 249 12.24 -9.01 -13.72
C GLN A 249 12.35 -9.28 -15.22
#